data_9b4d1bcb1c7f0d1cb876814e67692767
#
_entry.id   9b4d1bcb1c7f0d1cb876814e67692767
#
_cell.length_a   1.000
_cell.length_b   1.000
_cell.length_c   1.000
_cell.angle_alpha   90.00
_cell.angle_beta   90.00
_cell.angle_gamma   90.00
#
_symmetry.space_group_name_H-M   'P 1'
#
loop_
_entity.id
_entity.type
_entity.pdbx_description
1 polymer ?
#
loop_
_entity_poly.entity_id
_entity_poly.type
_entity_poly.pdbx_seq_one_letter_code
_entity_poly.pdbx_strand_id
1 'polypeptide(L)'
;MKVSYHGHSVVKVETDKHTILIDPFISGNEACDLDADTIKADVILLTHGHNDHVGDTVAIAKRNDALVVAPNELAVYLGFKGLKTHPMHLGGAHQFDFGRVKFTQAFHGSSYTEEDNTIVYTGMPGGILLTIDGKTIYHVGDTALFTDLKMIGEMNDIDVAFVPIGDNFTMGPEDALIAADWINAKIVVPVHYNTFPVIEQDPDAFAAKVKTGEGRAMKIGDAIEL
;
A
#
# COMPACT_ATOMS: atom_id res chain seq x y z
N MET A 1 7.85 -14.55 7.86
CA MET A 1 7.10 -13.27 7.80
C MET A 1 5.75 -13.54 7.17
N LYS A 2 4.68 -13.01 7.79
CA LYS A 2 3.31 -13.20 7.32
C LYS A 2 2.78 -11.89 6.72
N VAL A 3 2.24 -11.94 5.50
CA VAL A 3 1.71 -10.80 4.76
C VAL A 3 0.24 -11.05 4.48
N SER A 4 -0.67 -10.24 5.01
CA SER A 4 -2.11 -10.42 4.89
C SER A 4 -2.81 -9.23 4.24
N TYR A 5 -3.91 -9.53 3.53
CA TYR A 5 -4.76 -8.57 2.84
C TYR A 5 -6.07 -8.35 3.58
N HIS A 6 -6.48 -7.10 3.76
CA HIS A 6 -7.62 -6.74 4.60
C HIS A 6 -8.64 -5.83 3.88
N GLY A 7 -8.67 -5.89 2.56
CA GLY A 7 -9.59 -5.10 1.72
C GLY A 7 -9.02 -3.76 1.27
N HIS A 8 -9.54 -3.24 0.18
CA HIS A 8 -9.07 -2.04 -0.49
C HIS A 8 -7.57 -2.10 -0.78
N SER A 9 -6.77 -1.27 -0.11
CA SER A 9 -5.30 -1.27 -0.19
C SER A 9 -4.64 -1.66 1.14
N VAL A 10 -5.41 -2.15 2.11
CA VAL A 10 -4.92 -2.46 3.46
C VAL A 10 -4.12 -3.74 3.46
N VAL A 11 -2.82 -3.63 3.76
CA VAL A 11 -1.92 -4.76 3.92
C VAL A 11 -1.30 -4.73 5.31
N LYS A 12 -1.28 -5.90 5.98
CA LYS A 12 -0.59 -6.09 7.25
C LYS A 12 0.58 -7.04 7.08
N VAL A 13 1.74 -6.64 7.59
CA VAL A 13 2.94 -7.46 7.62
C VAL A 13 3.33 -7.74 9.07
N GLU A 14 3.41 -9.01 9.42
CA GLU A 14 3.77 -9.48 10.75
C GLU A 14 5.09 -10.24 10.69
N THR A 15 6.03 -9.83 11.53
CA THR A 15 7.30 -10.51 11.79
C THR A 15 7.33 -10.97 13.24
N ASP A 16 8.38 -11.63 13.66
CA ASP A 16 8.56 -12.02 15.07
C ASP A 16 8.67 -10.80 16.02
N LYS A 17 8.98 -9.61 15.47
CA LYS A 17 9.28 -8.41 16.25
C LYS A 17 8.36 -7.23 15.99
N HIS A 18 7.81 -7.13 14.78
CA HIS A 18 7.09 -5.94 14.34
C HIS A 18 5.78 -6.27 13.64
N THR A 19 4.78 -5.45 13.87
CA THR A 19 3.55 -5.38 13.09
C THR A 19 3.54 -4.08 12.29
N ILE A 20 3.48 -4.21 10.97
CA ILE A 20 3.52 -3.10 10.02
C ILE A 20 2.18 -3.04 9.28
N LEU A 21 1.56 -1.89 9.23
CA LEU A 21 0.37 -1.64 8.41
C LEU A 21 0.75 -0.78 7.20
N ILE A 22 0.17 -1.10 6.04
CA ILE A 22 0.27 -0.27 4.84
C ILE A 22 -1.13 0.21 4.51
N ASP A 23 -1.28 1.54 4.35
CA ASP A 23 -2.52 2.22 3.97
C ASP A 23 -3.76 1.76 4.78
N PRO A 24 -3.80 1.98 6.11
CA PRO A 24 -4.79 1.39 7.03
C PRO A 24 -6.16 2.09 6.95
N PHE A 25 -6.84 1.98 5.83
CA PHE A 25 -8.23 2.39 5.64
C PHE A 25 -9.16 1.29 6.19
N ILE A 26 -9.43 1.34 7.48
CA ILE A 26 -10.15 0.30 8.23
C ILE A 26 -11.60 0.69 8.49
N SER A 27 -11.84 1.77 9.25
CA SER A 27 -13.18 2.16 9.70
C SER A 27 -14.12 2.58 8.55
N GLY A 28 -13.57 3.16 7.47
CA GLY A 28 -14.32 3.54 6.28
C GLY A 28 -14.50 2.42 5.24
N ASN A 29 -13.93 1.24 5.50
CA ASN A 29 -13.91 0.10 4.58
C ASN A 29 -14.78 -1.04 5.12
N GLU A 30 -16.02 -1.15 4.63
CA GLU A 30 -16.97 -2.17 5.09
C GLU A 30 -16.48 -3.62 4.87
N ALA A 31 -15.54 -3.84 3.95
CA ALA A 31 -14.97 -5.15 3.69
C ALA A 31 -13.82 -5.50 4.66
N CYS A 32 -13.26 -4.54 5.40
CA CYS A 32 -12.11 -4.77 6.27
C CYS A 32 -12.51 -5.59 7.51
N ASP A 33 -11.73 -6.63 7.81
CA ASP A 33 -11.92 -7.51 8.98
C ASP A 33 -11.08 -7.07 10.21
N LEU A 34 -10.31 -5.98 10.08
CA LEU A 34 -9.57 -5.40 11.20
C LEU A 34 -10.44 -4.41 11.97
N ASP A 35 -10.08 -4.20 13.22
CA ASP A 35 -10.69 -3.21 14.10
C ASP A 35 -9.67 -2.10 14.41
N ALA A 36 -9.96 -0.88 13.94
CA ALA A 36 -9.09 0.27 14.11
C ALA A 36 -8.85 0.64 15.58
N ASP A 37 -9.80 0.33 16.47
CA ASP A 37 -9.69 0.65 17.90
C ASP A 37 -8.79 -0.33 18.67
N THR A 38 -8.57 -1.52 18.15
CA THR A 38 -7.82 -2.57 18.86
C THR A 38 -6.54 -3.03 18.16
N ILE A 39 -6.40 -2.80 16.85
CA ILE A 39 -5.23 -3.24 16.07
C ILE A 39 -3.92 -2.72 16.69
N LYS A 40 -2.93 -3.60 16.77
CA LYS A 40 -1.56 -3.25 17.13
C LYS A 40 -0.75 -2.96 15.89
N ALA A 41 0.07 -1.91 15.95
CA ALA A 41 1.01 -1.56 14.91
C ALA A 41 2.22 -0.86 15.52
N ASP A 42 3.41 -1.28 15.12
CA ASP A 42 4.67 -0.61 15.47
C ASP A 42 5.03 0.43 14.41
N VAL A 43 4.62 0.15 13.16
CA VAL A 43 4.92 0.98 11.99
C VAL A 43 3.69 1.09 11.09
N ILE A 44 3.49 2.26 10.52
CA ILE A 44 2.51 2.50 9.46
C ILE A 44 3.26 3.07 8.26
N LEU A 45 3.09 2.46 7.11
CA LEU A 45 3.62 2.92 5.82
C LEU A 45 2.46 3.48 5.00
N LEU A 46 2.62 4.67 4.45
CA LEU A 46 1.59 5.31 3.61
C LEU A 46 2.11 5.56 2.21
N THR A 47 1.34 5.14 1.20
CA THR A 47 1.66 5.38 -0.20
C THR A 47 1.42 6.82 -0.61
N HIS A 48 0.32 7.41 -0.16
CA HIS A 48 -0.09 8.79 -0.48
C HIS A 48 -1.18 9.30 0.48
N GLY A 49 -1.65 10.53 0.27
CA GLY A 49 -2.46 11.26 1.23
C GLY A 49 -3.97 11.15 1.08
N HIS A 50 -4.51 10.36 0.14
CA HIS A 50 -5.96 10.21 0.06
C HIS A 50 -6.55 9.55 1.30
N ASN A 51 -7.79 9.94 1.65
CA ASN A 51 -8.43 9.52 2.90
C ASN A 51 -8.65 8.00 2.98
N ASP A 52 -8.85 7.33 1.86
CA ASP A 52 -8.98 5.88 1.73
C ASP A 52 -7.63 5.12 1.78
N HIS A 53 -6.53 5.82 2.05
CA HIS A 53 -5.20 5.25 2.34
C HIS A 53 -4.68 5.71 3.70
N VAL A 54 -4.74 7.02 4.00
CA VAL A 54 -4.40 7.54 5.34
C VAL A 54 -5.32 6.92 6.39
N GLY A 55 -6.61 6.80 6.10
CA GLY A 55 -7.59 6.10 6.92
C GLY A 55 -7.46 6.38 8.40
N ASP A 56 -7.31 5.32 9.18
CA ASP A 56 -7.24 5.37 10.65
C ASP A 56 -5.81 5.61 11.20
N THR A 57 -4.87 6.00 10.34
CA THR A 57 -3.44 6.18 10.70
C THR A 57 -3.27 7.03 11.96
N VAL A 58 -3.98 8.15 12.08
CA VAL A 58 -3.80 9.08 13.21
C VAL A 58 -4.21 8.42 14.54
N ALA A 59 -5.35 7.74 14.57
CA ALA A 59 -5.85 7.07 15.76
C ALA A 59 -4.96 5.89 16.16
N ILE A 60 -4.60 5.04 15.18
CA ILE A 60 -3.76 3.86 15.39
C ILE A 60 -2.36 4.28 15.86
N ALA A 61 -1.72 5.24 15.18
CA ALA A 61 -0.37 5.67 15.51
C ALA A 61 -0.28 6.30 16.90
N LYS A 62 -1.25 7.15 17.28
CA LYS A 62 -1.28 7.73 18.63
C LYS A 62 -1.45 6.68 19.73
N ARG A 63 -2.34 5.71 19.52
CA ARG A 63 -2.62 4.67 20.52
C ARG A 63 -1.43 3.71 20.71
N ASN A 64 -0.73 3.37 19.63
CA ASN A 64 0.36 2.41 19.65
C ASN A 64 1.76 3.06 19.74
N ASP A 65 1.87 4.39 19.73
CA ASP A 65 3.15 5.12 19.61
C ASP A 65 3.92 4.71 18.32
N ALA A 66 3.19 4.36 17.24
CA ALA A 66 3.75 3.81 16.03
C ALA A 66 4.50 4.87 15.22
N LEU A 67 5.57 4.44 14.52
CA LEU A 67 6.27 5.26 13.54
C LEU A 67 5.48 5.29 12.23
N VAL A 68 5.20 6.48 11.70
CA VAL A 68 4.59 6.65 10.38
C VAL A 68 5.67 7.03 9.37
N VAL A 69 5.85 6.20 8.34
CA VAL A 69 6.77 6.46 7.21
C VAL A 69 5.93 6.79 5.99
N ALA A 70 6.15 7.95 5.39
CA ALA A 70 5.32 8.44 4.28
C ALA A 70 6.12 9.37 3.34
N PRO A 71 5.58 9.69 2.15
CA PRO A 71 6.09 10.80 1.34
C PRO A 71 6.21 12.09 2.16
N ASN A 72 7.24 12.88 1.86
CA ASN A 72 7.69 13.98 2.72
C ASN A 72 6.58 14.91 3.20
N GLU A 73 5.76 15.45 2.29
CA GLU A 73 4.73 16.42 2.61
C GLU A 73 3.62 15.80 3.48
N LEU A 74 3.27 14.53 3.20
CA LEU A 74 2.32 13.77 4.02
C LEU A 74 2.88 13.52 5.41
N ALA A 75 4.13 13.10 5.53
CA ALA A 75 4.79 12.87 6.81
C ALA A 75 4.86 14.14 7.65
N VAL A 76 5.20 15.28 7.03
CA VAL A 76 5.22 16.59 7.70
C VAL A 76 3.83 16.99 8.18
N TYR A 77 2.82 16.85 7.32
CA TYR A 77 1.43 17.12 7.67
C TYR A 77 0.94 16.27 8.86
N LEU A 78 1.23 14.96 8.84
CA LEU A 78 0.89 14.06 9.95
C LEU A 78 1.69 14.36 11.22
N GLY A 79 2.92 14.86 11.08
CA GLY A 79 3.71 15.39 12.19
C GLY A 79 3.04 16.57 12.89
N PHE A 80 2.38 17.48 12.14
CA PHE A 80 1.57 18.57 12.75
C PHE A 80 0.35 18.04 13.50
N LYS A 81 -0.14 16.84 13.19
CA LYS A 81 -1.18 16.15 13.96
C LYS A 81 -0.63 15.43 15.22
N GLY A 82 0.67 15.56 15.49
CA GLY A 82 1.34 15.03 16.69
C GLY A 82 1.81 13.58 16.56
N LEU A 83 2.01 13.07 15.35
CA LEU A 83 2.53 11.72 15.12
C LEU A 83 4.05 11.71 15.07
N LYS A 84 4.66 10.57 15.42
CA LYS A 84 6.06 10.27 15.10
C LYS A 84 6.14 9.93 13.62
N THR A 85 6.85 10.73 12.84
CA THR A 85 6.94 10.54 11.40
C THR A 85 8.38 10.44 10.92
N HIS A 86 8.59 9.67 9.84
CA HIS A 86 9.83 9.65 9.08
C HIS A 86 9.52 10.03 7.63
N PRO A 87 9.87 11.25 7.22
CA PRO A 87 9.63 11.71 5.85
C PRO A 87 10.63 11.08 4.87
N MET A 88 10.13 10.64 3.72
CA MET A 88 10.96 10.15 2.62
C MET A 88 10.50 10.75 1.29
N HIS A 89 11.40 10.80 0.30
CA HIS A 89 11.04 11.18 -1.07
C HIS A 89 11.10 9.98 -2.02
N LEU A 90 10.40 10.10 -3.15
CA LEU A 90 10.42 9.09 -4.21
C LEU A 90 11.86 8.84 -4.69
N GLY A 91 12.19 7.57 -4.91
CA GLY A 91 13.54 7.12 -5.21
C GLY A 91 14.44 6.96 -3.97
N GLY A 92 14.08 7.57 -2.84
CA GLY A 92 14.80 7.42 -1.57
C GLY A 92 14.58 6.06 -0.92
N ALA A 93 15.58 5.62 -0.17
CA ALA A 93 15.50 4.41 0.62
C ALA A 93 16.15 4.61 1.99
N HIS A 94 15.59 3.94 3.02
CA HIS A 94 16.13 3.98 4.37
C HIS A 94 16.09 2.59 5.00
N GLN A 95 17.12 2.26 5.79
CA GLN A 95 17.17 1.03 6.58
C GLN A 95 16.68 1.33 7.99
N PHE A 96 15.55 0.74 8.34
CA PHE A 96 15.00 0.76 9.70
C PHE A 96 15.34 -0.56 10.42
N ASP A 97 15.06 -0.64 11.70
CA ASP A 97 15.19 -1.85 12.50
C ASP A 97 14.18 -2.95 12.08
N PHE A 98 13.03 -2.56 11.55
CA PHE A 98 12.01 -3.49 11.02
C PHE A 98 12.25 -3.93 9.57
N GLY A 99 13.17 -3.30 8.83
CA GLY A 99 13.41 -3.61 7.41
C GLY A 99 13.85 -2.39 6.61
N ARG A 100 14.03 -2.58 5.31
CA ARG A 100 14.39 -1.51 4.38
C ARG A 100 13.17 -1.05 3.61
N VAL A 101 12.88 0.25 3.67
CA VAL A 101 11.80 0.89 2.89
C VAL A 101 12.44 1.69 1.75
N LYS A 102 11.88 1.55 0.53
CA LYS A 102 12.19 2.42 -0.62
C LYS A 102 10.90 2.88 -1.25
N PHE A 103 10.76 4.19 -1.45
CA PHE A 103 9.65 4.73 -2.23
C PHE A 103 9.96 4.71 -3.72
N THR A 104 8.99 4.28 -4.51
CA THR A 104 9.01 4.34 -5.97
C THR A 104 8.04 5.42 -6.44
N GLN A 105 8.16 5.82 -7.71
CA GLN A 105 7.18 6.70 -8.34
C GLN A 105 5.82 6.01 -8.49
N ALA A 106 4.75 6.82 -8.44
CA ALA A 106 3.40 6.46 -8.86
C ALA A 106 2.78 7.65 -9.61
N PHE A 107 1.91 7.37 -10.59
CA PHE A 107 1.19 8.41 -11.33
C PHE A 107 -0.24 8.51 -10.82
N HIS A 108 -0.43 9.37 -9.82
CA HIS A 108 -1.70 9.59 -9.14
C HIS A 108 -1.70 10.98 -8.48
N GLY A 109 -2.79 11.34 -7.83
CA GLY A 109 -2.86 12.51 -6.95
C GLY A 109 -2.41 12.19 -5.53
N SER A 110 -2.19 13.21 -4.71
CA SER A 110 -1.97 13.05 -3.28
C SER A 110 -2.46 14.29 -2.55
N SER A 111 -3.58 14.16 -1.88
CA SER A 111 -4.17 15.20 -1.03
C SER A 111 -4.95 14.56 0.12
N TYR A 112 -5.01 15.23 1.23
CA TYR A 112 -5.86 14.86 2.36
C TYR A 112 -7.03 15.84 2.48
N THR A 113 -8.24 15.31 2.61
CA THR A 113 -9.43 16.13 2.84
C THR A 113 -9.76 16.10 4.33
N GLU A 114 -9.67 17.28 4.97
CA GLU A 114 -10.03 17.50 6.38
C GLU A 114 -11.55 17.45 6.60
N GLU A 115 -11.99 17.35 7.85
CA GLU A 115 -13.41 17.31 8.23
C GLU A 115 -14.18 18.56 7.79
N ASP A 116 -13.52 19.71 7.70
CA ASP A 116 -14.10 20.99 7.23
C ASP A 116 -14.08 21.13 5.69
N ASN A 117 -13.75 20.06 4.96
CA ASN A 117 -13.54 20.00 3.52
C ASN A 117 -12.33 20.80 2.99
N THR A 118 -11.42 21.21 3.84
CA THR A 118 -10.13 21.76 3.39
C THR A 118 -9.32 20.66 2.73
N ILE A 119 -8.89 20.89 1.49
CA ILE A 119 -7.99 19.99 0.76
C ILE A 119 -6.55 20.40 1.01
N VAL A 120 -5.78 19.51 1.63
CA VAL A 120 -4.37 19.70 1.91
C VAL A 120 -3.54 18.91 0.90
N TYR A 121 -2.68 19.60 0.13
CA TYR A 121 -1.72 18.94 -0.75
C TYR A 121 -0.67 18.18 0.10
N THR A 122 -0.45 16.91 -0.21
CA THR A 122 0.38 16.00 0.58
C THR A 122 1.56 15.42 -0.21
N GLY A 123 2.02 16.13 -1.21
CA GLY A 123 3.19 15.77 -2.01
C GLY A 123 2.86 14.82 -3.16
N MET A 124 3.87 14.07 -3.58
CA MET A 124 3.75 13.11 -4.67
C MET A 124 3.37 11.72 -4.13
N PRO A 125 2.46 10.99 -4.80
CA PRO A 125 2.16 9.59 -4.44
C PRO A 125 3.34 8.68 -4.75
N GLY A 126 3.47 7.59 -4.02
CA GLY A 126 4.52 6.60 -4.25
C GLY A 126 4.06 5.17 -4.03
N GLY A 127 4.75 4.23 -4.67
CA GLY A 127 4.73 2.84 -4.28
C GLY A 127 5.78 2.57 -3.21
N ILE A 128 5.65 1.45 -2.50
CA ILE A 128 6.51 1.06 -1.38
C ILE A 128 7.14 -0.30 -1.65
N LEU A 129 8.46 -0.35 -1.77
CA LEU A 129 9.24 -1.57 -1.67
C LEU A 129 9.68 -1.74 -0.21
N LEU A 130 9.14 -2.77 0.46
CA LEU A 130 9.50 -3.15 1.82
C LEU A 130 10.28 -4.46 1.78
N THR A 131 11.55 -4.41 2.19
CA THR A 131 12.43 -5.60 2.23
C THR A 131 12.74 -5.96 3.68
N ILE A 132 12.41 -7.18 4.09
CA ILE A 132 12.64 -7.75 5.42
C ILE A 132 13.25 -9.15 5.23
N ASP A 133 14.38 -9.41 5.84
CA ASP A 133 15.07 -10.71 5.82
C ASP A 133 15.27 -11.28 4.39
N GLY A 134 15.57 -10.39 3.43
CA GLY A 134 15.81 -10.76 2.03
C GLY A 134 14.53 -11.03 1.22
N LYS A 135 13.35 -10.81 1.78
CA LYS A 135 12.05 -10.87 1.11
C LYS A 135 11.54 -9.48 0.79
N THR A 136 11.05 -9.26 -0.41
CA THR A 136 10.56 -7.94 -0.85
C THR A 136 9.07 -7.97 -1.18
N ILE A 137 8.33 -7.10 -0.51
CA ILE A 137 6.93 -6.77 -0.79
C ILE A 137 6.90 -5.46 -1.57
N TYR A 138 6.19 -5.43 -2.68
CA TYR A 138 5.93 -4.21 -3.42
C TYR A 138 4.45 -3.83 -3.34
N HIS A 139 4.11 -2.82 -2.54
CA HIS A 139 2.81 -2.19 -2.62
C HIS A 139 2.90 -1.08 -3.67
N VAL A 140 2.23 -1.27 -4.80
CA VAL A 140 2.36 -0.35 -5.95
C VAL A 140 1.76 1.02 -5.63
N GLY A 141 0.82 1.07 -4.69
CA GLY A 141 0.01 2.25 -4.39
C GLY A 141 -1.01 2.50 -5.49
N ASP A 142 -1.64 3.66 -5.46
CA ASP A 142 -2.54 4.09 -6.51
C ASP A 142 -1.75 4.69 -7.67
N THR A 143 -1.98 4.17 -8.85
CA THR A 143 -1.23 4.60 -10.04
C THR A 143 -1.96 4.28 -11.34
N ALA A 144 -1.70 5.08 -12.37
CA ALA A 144 -1.86 4.70 -13.77
C ALA A 144 -0.72 3.76 -14.21
N LEU A 145 -0.86 3.11 -15.35
CA LEU A 145 0.23 2.36 -16.00
C LEU A 145 1.33 3.31 -16.46
N PHE A 146 2.59 3.00 -16.12
CA PHE A 146 3.75 3.75 -16.57
C PHE A 146 4.98 2.86 -16.75
N THR A 147 5.86 3.23 -17.68
CA THR A 147 6.95 2.37 -18.14
C THR A 147 7.99 2.02 -17.08
N ASP A 148 8.19 2.88 -16.08
CA ASP A 148 9.23 2.65 -15.06
C ASP A 148 8.88 1.50 -14.11
N LEU A 149 7.60 1.01 -14.10
CA LEU A 149 7.23 -0.24 -13.43
C LEU A 149 8.09 -1.40 -13.91
N LYS A 150 8.45 -1.41 -15.22
CA LYS A 150 9.35 -2.41 -15.79
C LYS A 150 10.76 -2.32 -15.18
N MET A 151 11.29 -1.12 -15.08
CA MET A 151 12.62 -0.90 -14.47
C MET A 151 12.61 -1.26 -12.99
N ILE A 152 11.51 -0.96 -12.28
CA ILE A 152 11.36 -1.35 -10.87
C ILE A 152 11.41 -2.88 -10.74
N GLY A 153 10.70 -3.61 -11.60
CA GLY A 153 10.72 -5.07 -11.64
C GLY A 153 12.11 -5.64 -11.98
N GLU A 154 12.78 -5.09 -12.99
CA GLU A 154 14.12 -5.54 -13.40
C GLU A 154 15.20 -5.32 -12.33
N MET A 155 15.03 -4.30 -11.47
CA MET A 155 16.03 -3.94 -10.44
C MET A 155 15.78 -4.58 -9.08
N ASN A 156 14.64 -5.27 -8.87
CA ASN A 156 14.27 -5.81 -7.56
C ASN A 156 13.71 -7.24 -7.70
N ASP A 157 14.15 -8.14 -6.83
CA ASP A 157 13.55 -9.49 -6.69
C ASP A 157 12.32 -9.37 -5.78
N ILE A 158 11.12 -9.25 -6.38
CA ILE A 158 9.87 -8.99 -5.68
C ILE A 158 9.15 -10.30 -5.40
N ASP A 159 8.96 -10.62 -4.11
CA ASP A 159 8.25 -11.84 -3.70
C ASP A 159 6.73 -11.69 -3.84
N VAL A 160 6.17 -10.54 -3.44
CA VAL A 160 4.73 -10.23 -3.57
C VAL A 160 4.55 -8.80 -4.04
N ALA A 161 3.69 -8.59 -5.04
CA ALA A 161 3.24 -7.27 -5.48
C ALA A 161 1.73 -7.11 -5.26
N PHE A 162 1.32 -6.03 -4.61
CA PHE A 162 -0.07 -5.59 -4.47
C PHE A 162 -0.35 -4.54 -5.54
N VAL A 163 -1.20 -4.88 -6.53
CA VAL A 163 -1.43 -4.11 -7.75
C VAL A 163 -2.88 -3.62 -7.82
N PRO A 164 -3.14 -2.31 -7.93
CA PRO A 164 -4.50 -1.78 -8.02
C PRO A 164 -5.14 -2.17 -9.35
N ILE A 165 -6.43 -2.57 -9.30
CA ILE A 165 -7.20 -2.99 -10.48
C ILE A 165 -8.57 -2.30 -10.62
N GLY A 166 -8.87 -1.31 -9.74
CA GLY A 166 -10.20 -0.74 -9.59
C GLY A 166 -10.73 0.04 -10.79
N ASP A 167 -9.86 0.40 -11.75
CA ASP A 167 -10.21 1.33 -12.84
C ASP A 167 -10.58 2.72 -12.28
N ASN A 168 -11.35 3.51 -12.96
CA ASN A 168 -11.80 4.86 -12.58
C ASN A 168 -10.77 5.76 -11.86
N PHE A 169 -10.17 5.29 -10.76
CA PHE A 169 -9.17 6.03 -9.96
C PHE A 169 -7.75 5.50 -10.15
N THR A 170 -7.57 4.25 -10.57
CA THR A 170 -6.29 3.59 -10.75
C THR A 170 -6.22 2.88 -12.10
N MET A 171 -5.26 1.99 -12.30
CA MET A 171 -5.28 1.06 -13.44
C MET A 171 -6.55 0.21 -13.41
N GLY A 172 -7.15 -0.01 -14.58
CA GLY A 172 -8.10 -1.10 -14.77
C GLY A 172 -7.39 -2.45 -14.93
N PRO A 173 -8.14 -3.57 -14.95
CA PRO A 173 -7.55 -4.91 -15.02
C PRO A 173 -6.61 -5.14 -16.22
N GLU A 174 -6.89 -4.53 -17.38
CA GLU A 174 -6.06 -4.69 -18.58
C GLU A 174 -4.68 -4.03 -18.41
N ASP A 175 -4.64 -2.79 -17.92
CA ASP A 175 -3.39 -2.07 -17.64
C ASP A 175 -2.63 -2.74 -16.48
N ALA A 176 -3.34 -3.19 -15.46
CA ALA A 176 -2.77 -3.89 -14.32
C ALA A 176 -2.12 -5.23 -14.70
N LEU A 177 -2.62 -5.94 -15.71
CA LEU A 177 -1.97 -7.14 -16.26
C LEU A 177 -0.63 -6.81 -16.94
N ILE A 178 -0.56 -5.69 -17.66
CA ILE A 178 0.69 -5.21 -18.25
C ILE A 178 1.68 -4.81 -17.13
N ALA A 179 1.19 -4.09 -16.13
CA ALA A 179 2.00 -3.73 -14.95
C ALA A 179 2.53 -4.97 -14.22
N ALA A 180 1.70 -5.99 -14.01
CA ALA A 180 2.09 -7.25 -13.39
C ALA A 180 3.23 -7.96 -14.17
N ASP A 181 3.11 -8.02 -15.50
CA ASP A 181 4.17 -8.60 -16.35
C ASP A 181 5.49 -7.80 -16.25
N TRP A 182 5.42 -6.47 -16.15
CA TRP A 182 6.60 -5.62 -16.02
C TRP A 182 7.23 -5.67 -14.62
N ILE A 183 6.42 -5.71 -13.56
CA ILE A 183 6.87 -5.83 -12.17
C ILE A 183 7.53 -7.20 -11.92
N ASN A 184 7.07 -8.25 -12.61
CA ASN A 184 7.64 -9.59 -12.55
C ASN A 184 7.78 -10.14 -11.13
N ALA A 185 6.78 -9.91 -10.27
CA ALA A 185 6.76 -10.46 -8.92
C ALA A 185 6.44 -11.96 -8.92
N LYS A 186 6.91 -12.69 -7.90
CA LYS A 186 6.60 -14.13 -7.75
C LYS A 186 5.12 -14.37 -7.49
N ILE A 187 4.47 -13.47 -6.74
CA ILE A 187 3.03 -13.46 -6.47
C ILE A 187 2.48 -12.06 -6.76
N VAL A 188 1.37 -11.99 -7.50
CA VAL A 188 0.66 -10.74 -7.81
C VAL A 188 -0.72 -10.80 -7.18
N VAL A 189 -1.01 -9.84 -6.30
CA VAL A 189 -2.28 -9.73 -5.57
C VAL A 189 -3.02 -8.48 -6.05
N PRO A 190 -4.24 -8.62 -6.59
CA PRO A 190 -5.07 -7.47 -6.92
C PRO A 190 -5.55 -6.76 -5.65
N VAL A 191 -5.57 -5.42 -5.67
CA VAL A 191 -6.06 -4.55 -4.59
C VAL A 191 -6.85 -3.37 -5.16
N HIS A 192 -7.39 -2.51 -4.29
CA HIS A 192 -8.13 -1.30 -4.64
C HIS A 192 -9.33 -1.58 -5.56
N TYR A 193 -10.19 -2.52 -5.17
CA TYR A 193 -11.41 -2.90 -5.90
C TYR A 193 -12.55 -3.22 -4.92
N ASN A 194 -13.80 -3.16 -5.41
CA ASN A 194 -15.04 -3.55 -4.73
C ASN A 194 -15.37 -2.82 -3.40
N THR A 195 -14.64 -1.76 -3.06
CA THR A 195 -14.93 -0.94 -1.87
C THR A 195 -15.97 0.14 -2.20
N PHE A 196 -15.96 0.62 -3.43
CA PHE A 196 -16.91 1.63 -3.93
C PHE A 196 -17.56 1.13 -5.23
N PRO A 197 -18.81 1.52 -5.53
CA PRO A 197 -19.51 1.05 -6.75
C PRO A 197 -18.77 1.30 -8.06
N VAL A 198 -17.99 2.38 -8.14
CA VAL A 198 -17.26 2.76 -9.37
C VAL A 198 -15.97 1.96 -9.58
N ILE A 199 -15.55 1.14 -8.62
CA ILE A 199 -14.34 0.30 -8.68
C ILE A 199 -14.67 -1.20 -8.56
N GLU A 200 -15.86 -1.62 -8.98
CA GLU A 200 -16.24 -3.03 -9.00
C GLU A 200 -15.45 -3.78 -10.06
N GLN A 201 -14.72 -4.83 -9.65
CA GLN A 201 -13.91 -5.68 -10.51
C GLN A 201 -14.01 -7.15 -10.09
N ASP A 202 -13.63 -8.05 -10.98
CA ASP A 202 -13.49 -9.48 -10.73
C ASP A 202 -12.00 -9.83 -10.46
N PRO A 203 -11.58 -9.97 -9.19
CA PRO A 203 -10.20 -10.25 -8.84
C PRO A 203 -9.75 -11.66 -9.27
N ASP A 204 -10.66 -12.64 -9.31
CA ASP A 204 -10.35 -13.99 -9.75
C ASP A 204 -10.09 -14.03 -11.26
N ALA A 205 -10.90 -13.31 -12.05
CA ALA A 205 -10.67 -13.16 -13.48
C ALA A 205 -9.37 -12.43 -13.80
N PHE A 206 -8.97 -11.44 -12.99
CA PHE A 206 -7.65 -10.80 -13.09
C PHE A 206 -6.54 -11.78 -12.77
N ALA A 207 -6.59 -12.43 -11.59
CA ALA A 207 -5.55 -13.36 -11.12
C ALA A 207 -5.31 -14.51 -12.12
N ALA A 208 -6.38 -15.06 -12.71
CA ALA A 208 -6.28 -16.12 -13.72
C ALA A 208 -5.57 -15.70 -15.01
N LYS A 209 -5.46 -14.40 -15.31
CA LYS A 209 -4.80 -13.86 -16.52
C LYS A 209 -3.37 -13.39 -16.29
N VAL A 210 -2.89 -13.35 -15.04
CA VAL A 210 -1.48 -13.03 -14.74
C VAL A 210 -0.58 -14.07 -15.39
N LYS A 211 0.43 -13.62 -16.14
CA LYS A 211 1.30 -14.50 -16.93
C LYS A 211 2.65 -14.72 -16.26
N THR A 212 3.14 -13.72 -15.54
CA THR A 212 4.45 -13.75 -14.88
C THR A 212 4.23 -13.86 -13.38
N GLY A 213 4.75 -14.93 -12.78
CA GLY A 213 4.46 -15.27 -11.38
C GLY A 213 3.11 -15.93 -11.19
N GLU A 214 2.61 -15.91 -9.97
CA GLU A 214 1.30 -16.44 -9.57
C GLU A 214 0.33 -15.29 -9.34
N GLY A 215 -0.76 -15.21 -10.11
CA GLY A 215 -1.88 -14.32 -9.78
C GLY A 215 -2.70 -14.92 -8.62
N ARG A 216 -2.91 -14.16 -7.57
CA ARG A 216 -3.62 -14.63 -6.36
C ARG A 216 -4.65 -13.63 -5.88
N ALA A 217 -5.93 -13.90 -6.15
CA ALA A 217 -7.03 -13.17 -5.53
C ALA A 217 -7.15 -13.61 -4.06
N MET A 218 -6.67 -12.78 -3.14
CA MET A 218 -6.75 -13.04 -1.71
C MET A 218 -8.14 -12.66 -1.19
N LYS A 219 -8.72 -13.52 -0.35
CA LYS A 219 -9.88 -13.14 0.46
C LYS A 219 -9.44 -12.24 1.61
N ILE A 220 -10.39 -11.51 2.17
CA ILE A 220 -10.13 -10.69 3.37
C ILE A 220 -9.64 -11.60 4.50
N GLY A 221 -8.53 -11.22 5.13
CA GLY A 221 -7.88 -11.98 6.18
C GLY A 221 -6.91 -13.08 5.70
N ASP A 222 -6.91 -13.40 4.39
CA ASP A 222 -5.94 -14.36 3.84
C ASP A 222 -4.50 -13.84 3.99
N ALA A 223 -3.56 -14.77 4.13
CA ALA A 223 -2.16 -14.44 4.32
C ALA A 223 -1.22 -15.30 3.45
N ILE A 224 -0.08 -14.72 3.13
CA ILE A 224 1.07 -15.34 2.47
C ILE A 224 2.20 -15.44 3.49
N GLU A 225 2.80 -16.61 3.61
CA GLU A 225 4.05 -16.80 4.38
C GLU A 225 5.26 -16.66 3.45
N LEU A 226 6.21 -15.79 3.81
CA LEU A 226 7.44 -15.51 3.05
C LEU A 226 8.71 -15.90 3.82
#